data_fcc41623fe57887b7774670694ea4a8a
#
_entry.id   fcc41623fe57887b7774670694ea4a8a
#
_cell.length_a   1.000
_cell.length_b   1.000
_cell.length_c   1.000
_cell.angle_alpha   90.00
_cell.angle_beta   90.00
_cell.angle_gamma   90.00
#
_symmetry.space_group_name_H-M   'P 1'
#
loop_
_entity.id
_entity.type
_entity.pdbx_description
1 polymer ?
#
loop_
_entity_poly.entity_id
_entity_poly.type
_entity_poly.pdbx_seq_one_letter_code
_entity_poly.pdbx_strand_id
1 'polypeptide(L)'
;MGGFIVFAIILLSLRQVFKVKIHNAMAEISYTLFGIIYVSYLFSHILLLKYEFPNGNILVVMTFMLIWACDISAYLVGMAIGGKIFKHRLAPKISPKKSIEGAIAGILGVFLVILSFDKIYLFIANFVCGISFLTKTCSVNYDYVAIGGLKAFILALAIGVFAELGDLVESKIKRELEVKDSGNLLLGHGGFLDRFDSALFVLPIVYYFMKYVAYL
;
A
#
# COMPACT_ATOMS: atom_id res chain seq x y z
N MET A 1 -2.19 0.88 -20.10
CA MET A 1 -1.66 1.89 -19.15
C MET A 1 -0.65 2.86 -19.76
N GLY A 2 0.31 2.43 -20.58
CA GLY A 2 1.28 3.34 -21.21
C GLY A 2 0.66 4.51 -21.98
N GLY A 3 -0.43 4.28 -22.71
CA GLY A 3 -1.12 5.33 -23.47
C GLY A 3 -1.64 6.50 -22.63
N PHE A 4 -2.09 6.23 -21.38
CA PHE A 4 -2.54 7.29 -20.47
C PHE A 4 -1.40 8.23 -20.06
N ILE A 5 -0.23 7.68 -19.75
CA ILE A 5 0.96 8.48 -19.38
C ILE A 5 1.42 9.33 -20.57
N VAL A 6 1.46 8.73 -21.77
CA VAL A 6 1.80 9.45 -23.01
C VAL A 6 0.82 10.60 -23.24
N PHE A 7 -0.47 10.36 -23.14
CA PHE A 7 -1.51 11.38 -23.28
C PHE A 7 -1.38 12.49 -22.23
N ALA A 8 -1.11 12.14 -20.97
CA ALA A 8 -0.88 13.12 -19.90
C ALA A 8 0.34 14.01 -20.20
N ILE A 9 1.46 13.43 -20.65
CA ILE A 9 2.66 14.19 -21.03
C ILE A 9 2.34 15.17 -22.15
N ILE A 10 1.67 14.70 -23.22
CA ILE A 10 1.30 15.57 -24.35
C ILE A 10 0.41 16.71 -23.89
N LEU A 11 -0.65 16.41 -23.12
CA LEU A 11 -1.60 17.40 -22.63
C LEU A 11 -0.95 18.45 -21.74
N LEU A 12 -0.10 18.02 -20.80
CA LEU A 12 0.64 18.94 -19.92
C LEU A 12 1.62 19.80 -20.69
N SER A 13 2.31 19.23 -21.68
CA SER A 13 3.24 19.98 -22.53
C SER A 13 2.51 21.02 -23.39
N LEU A 14 1.39 20.64 -24.01
CA LEU A 14 0.54 21.56 -24.77
C LEU A 14 0.00 22.70 -23.90
N ARG A 15 -0.46 22.39 -22.67
CA ARG A 15 -0.91 23.42 -21.71
C ARG A 15 0.15 24.47 -21.45
N GLN A 16 1.42 24.10 -21.39
CA GLN A 16 2.50 25.08 -21.16
C GLN A 16 2.73 26.03 -22.36
N VAL A 17 2.49 25.56 -23.58
CA VAL A 17 2.59 26.41 -24.79
C VAL A 17 1.57 27.57 -24.74
N PHE A 18 0.39 27.35 -24.18
CA PHE A 18 -0.67 28.36 -24.05
C PHE A 18 -0.54 29.25 -22.80
N LYS A 19 0.45 29.00 -21.92
CA LYS A 19 0.71 29.85 -20.76
C LYS A 19 1.54 31.08 -21.14
N VAL A 20 1.12 32.24 -20.66
CA VAL A 20 1.84 33.51 -20.88
C VAL A 20 3.16 33.56 -20.09
N LYS A 21 3.22 32.87 -18.92
CA LYS A 21 4.43 32.86 -18.06
C LYS A 21 5.36 31.72 -18.47
N ILE A 22 6.59 32.06 -18.85
CA ILE A 22 7.61 31.11 -19.31
C ILE A 22 8.36 30.44 -18.14
N HIS A 23 8.30 31.01 -16.92
CA HIS A 23 9.02 30.47 -15.75
C HIS A 23 8.33 29.25 -15.15
N ASN A 24 9.15 28.27 -14.72
CA ASN A 24 8.76 27.06 -14.00
C ASN A 24 7.95 26.02 -14.81
N ALA A 25 7.94 26.08 -16.14
CA ALA A 25 7.22 25.11 -16.97
C ALA A 25 7.63 23.66 -16.69
N MET A 26 8.94 23.39 -16.62
CA MET A 26 9.47 22.05 -16.31
C MET A 26 9.08 21.58 -14.90
N ALA A 27 9.15 22.47 -13.91
CA ALA A 27 8.76 22.13 -12.53
C ALA A 27 7.27 21.80 -12.44
N GLU A 28 6.40 22.57 -13.07
CA GLU A 28 4.96 22.31 -13.10
C GLU A 28 4.60 20.99 -13.80
N ILE A 29 5.25 20.71 -14.95
CA ILE A 29 5.07 19.41 -15.64
C ILE A 29 5.54 18.28 -14.72
N SER A 30 6.72 18.41 -14.12
CA SER A 30 7.32 17.39 -13.26
C SER A 30 6.46 17.10 -12.03
N TYR A 31 5.99 18.12 -11.32
CA TYR A 31 5.13 17.94 -10.14
C TYR A 31 3.79 17.32 -10.52
N THR A 32 3.19 17.75 -11.64
CA THR A 32 1.91 17.19 -12.07
C THR A 32 2.05 15.73 -12.53
N LEU A 33 3.09 15.42 -13.31
CA LEU A 33 3.39 14.05 -13.73
C LEU A 33 3.72 13.14 -12.53
N PHE A 34 4.53 13.65 -11.60
CA PHE A 34 4.80 12.92 -10.36
C PHE A 34 3.49 12.60 -9.61
N GLY A 35 2.61 13.57 -9.42
CA GLY A 35 1.32 13.36 -8.76
C GLY A 35 0.46 12.33 -9.49
N ILE A 36 0.38 12.38 -10.82
CA ILE A 36 -0.37 11.41 -11.64
C ILE A 36 0.22 10.00 -11.48
N ILE A 37 1.55 9.86 -11.57
CA ILE A 37 2.22 8.56 -11.46
C ILE A 37 2.15 8.06 -10.02
N TYR A 38 2.51 8.90 -9.07
CA TYR A 38 2.59 8.52 -7.66
C TYR A 38 1.22 8.14 -7.08
N VAL A 39 0.19 8.92 -7.35
CA VAL A 39 -1.15 8.64 -6.80
C VAL A 39 -1.94 7.72 -7.73
N SER A 40 -2.22 8.17 -8.96
CA SER A 40 -3.19 7.48 -9.81
C SER A 40 -2.64 6.17 -10.39
N TYR A 41 -1.38 6.17 -10.87
CA TYR A 41 -0.82 4.97 -11.51
C TYR A 41 -0.48 3.90 -10.48
N LEU A 42 0.18 4.24 -9.36
CA LEU A 42 0.49 3.24 -8.32
C LEU A 42 -0.80 2.67 -7.73
N PHE A 43 -1.78 3.51 -7.40
CA PHE A 43 -3.06 3.04 -6.85
C PHE A 43 -3.88 2.22 -7.85
N SER A 44 -3.75 2.45 -9.16
CA SER A 44 -4.47 1.69 -10.19
C SER A 44 -4.14 0.19 -10.20
N HIS A 45 -3.04 -0.24 -9.57
CA HIS A 45 -2.70 -1.66 -9.41
C HIS A 45 -3.74 -2.44 -8.60
N ILE A 46 -4.59 -1.75 -7.81
CA ILE A 46 -5.74 -2.38 -7.17
C ILE A 46 -6.72 -2.97 -8.19
N LEU A 47 -6.92 -2.28 -9.33
CA LEU A 47 -7.77 -2.76 -10.41
C LEU A 47 -7.12 -3.95 -11.13
N LEU A 48 -5.81 -3.91 -11.32
CA LEU A 48 -5.08 -5.04 -11.91
C LEU A 48 -5.15 -6.26 -11.01
N LEU A 49 -4.92 -6.12 -9.69
CA LEU A 49 -5.11 -7.20 -8.72
C LEU A 49 -6.51 -7.77 -8.77
N LYS A 50 -7.53 -6.90 -8.91
CA LYS A 50 -8.93 -7.33 -8.91
C LYS A 50 -9.32 -8.09 -10.18
N TYR A 51 -8.87 -7.65 -11.35
CA TYR A 51 -9.41 -8.12 -12.63
C TYR A 51 -8.49 -9.04 -13.42
N GLU A 52 -7.18 -9.06 -13.14
CA GLU A 52 -6.25 -9.95 -13.86
C GLU A 52 -6.07 -11.32 -13.19
N PHE A 53 -6.47 -11.48 -11.93
CA PHE A 53 -6.28 -12.74 -11.20
C PHE A 53 -7.59 -13.43 -10.84
N PRO A 54 -7.63 -14.78 -10.82
CA PRO A 54 -8.70 -15.53 -10.21
C PRO A 54 -8.89 -15.07 -8.75
N ASN A 55 -10.15 -14.87 -8.34
CA ASN A 55 -10.46 -14.39 -6.98
C ASN A 55 -9.77 -13.06 -6.59
N GLY A 56 -9.58 -12.14 -7.56
CA GLY A 56 -8.89 -10.88 -7.34
C GLY A 56 -9.48 -10.01 -6.22
N ASN A 57 -10.78 -10.14 -5.92
CA ASN A 57 -11.38 -9.50 -4.75
C ASN A 57 -10.74 -9.96 -3.44
N ILE A 58 -10.42 -11.26 -3.31
CA ILE A 58 -9.75 -11.83 -2.14
C ILE A 58 -8.32 -11.30 -2.06
N LEU A 59 -7.61 -11.21 -3.20
CA LEU A 59 -6.26 -10.66 -3.25
C LEU A 59 -6.21 -9.19 -2.81
N VAL A 60 -7.18 -8.39 -3.21
CA VAL A 60 -7.29 -6.99 -2.77
C VAL A 60 -7.51 -6.91 -1.26
N VAL A 61 -8.47 -7.67 -0.72
CA VAL A 61 -8.73 -7.72 0.74
C VAL A 61 -7.49 -8.21 1.49
N MET A 62 -6.85 -9.28 1.01
CA MET A 62 -5.61 -9.79 1.58
C MET A 62 -4.53 -8.70 1.61
N THR A 63 -4.35 -7.97 0.52
CA THR A 63 -3.34 -6.91 0.44
C THR A 63 -3.55 -5.84 1.52
N PHE A 64 -4.77 -5.37 1.72
CA PHE A 64 -5.08 -4.40 2.78
C PHE A 64 -4.90 -4.99 4.17
N MET A 65 -5.29 -6.25 4.40
CA MET A 65 -5.05 -6.91 5.68
C MET A 65 -3.55 -7.01 5.99
N LEU A 66 -2.70 -7.26 4.98
CA LEU A 66 -1.25 -7.33 5.14
C LEU A 66 -0.65 -5.96 5.46
N ILE A 67 -1.13 -4.89 4.82
CA ILE A 67 -0.72 -3.51 5.13
C ILE A 67 -1.08 -3.17 6.58
N TRP A 68 -2.33 -3.41 6.99
CA TRP A 68 -2.77 -3.14 8.37
C TRP A 68 -2.02 -4.00 9.39
N ALA A 69 -1.73 -5.26 9.07
CA ALA A 69 -0.91 -6.10 9.95
C ALA A 69 0.50 -5.54 10.13
N CYS A 70 1.11 -5.02 9.05
CA CYS A 70 2.38 -4.32 9.11
C CYS A 70 2.31 -3.12 10.06
N ASP A 71 1.37 -2.22 9.83
CA ASP A 71 1.23 -0.98 10.60
C ASP A 71 0.93 -1.24 12.07
N ILE A 72 0.00 -2.16 12.36
CA ILE A 72 -0.37 -2.50 13.75
C ILE A 72 0.81 -3.14 14.48
N SER A 73 1.49 -4.12 13.86
CA SER A 73 2.64 -4.79 14.47
C SER A 73 3.81 -3.83 14.69
N ALA A 74 4.11 -2.98 13.70
CA ALA A 74 5.13 -1.96 13.79
C ALA A 74 4.83 -0.94 14.89
N TYR A 75 3.58 -0.50 15.00
CA TYR A 75 3.14 0.45 16.02
C TYR A 75 3.23 -0.15 17.43
N LEU A 76 2.67 -1.35 17.64
CA LEU A 76 2.63 -1.98 18.98
C LEU A 76 4.03 -2.27 19.50
N VAL A 77 4.88 -2.89 18.69
CA VAL A 77 6.26 -3.23 19.10
C VAL A 77 7.13 -1.97 19.18
N GLY A 78 6.96 -1.03 18.22
CA GLY A 78 7.65 0.25 18.25
C GLY A 78 7.34 1.07 19.51
N MET A 79 6.10 1.01 20.01
CA MET A 79 5.69 1.66 21.25
C MET A 79 6.24 0.94 22.50
N ALA A 80 6.26 -0.40 22.50
CA ALA A 80 6.69 -1.19 23.66
C ALA A 80 8.21 -1.21 23.84
N ILE A 81 8.96 -1.43 22.77
CA ILE A 81 10.41 -1.64 22.82
C ILE A 81 11.23 -0.77 21.85
N GLY A 82 10.59 0.14 21.11
CA GLY A 82 11.28 0.97 20.12
C GLY A 82 12.41 1.83 20.72
N GLY A 83 13.62 1.68 20.19
CA GLY A 83 14.83 2.36 20.64
C GLY A 83 15.49 1.74 21.88
N LYS A 84 14.98 0.60 22.38
CA LYS A 84 15.61 -0.12 23.50
C LYS A 84 16.71 -1.09 23.03
N ILE A 85 16.53 -1.70 21.85
CA ILE A 85 17.47 -2.65 21.24
C ILE A 85 18.41 -1.90 20.30
N PHE A 86 17.84 -1.15 19.36
CA PHE A 86 18.58 -0.31 18.41
C PHE A 86 18.55 1.14 18.85
N LYS A 87 19.71 1.73 19.12
CA LYS A 87 19.84 3.14 19.54
C LYS A 87 19.40 4.12 18.46
N HIS A 88 19.42 3.70 17.18
CA HIS A 88 19.07 4.53 16.05
C HIS A 88 17.60 4.36 15.69
N ARG A 89 16.93 5.47 15.37
CA ARG A 89 15.57 5.49 14.80
C ARG A 89 15.65 5.22 13.30
N LEU A 90 14.54 4.71 12.71
CA LEU A 90 14.48 4.37 11.28
C LEU A 90 14.69 5.62 10.38
N ALA A 91 14.00 6.70 10.68
CA ALA A 91 14.07 7.95 9.93
C ALA A 91 13.92 9.18 10.87
N PRO A 92 14.95 9.55 11.65
CA PRO A 92 14.82 10.57 12.73
C PRO A 92 14.35 11.94 12.24
N LYS A 93 14.76 12.34 11.02
CA LYS A 93 14.44 13.65 10.44
C LYS A 93 13.05 13.73 9.82
N ILE A 94 12.50 12.59 9.36
CA ILE A 94 11.22 12.51 8.63
C ILE A 94 10.10 12.10 9.58
N SER A 95 10.29 10.96 10.25
CA SER A 95 9.35 10.38 11.20
C SER A 95 10.08 9.90 12.46
N PRO A 96 10.23 10.77 13.48
CA PRO A 96 11.04 10.46 14.67
C PRO A 96 10.45 9.36 15.57
N LYS A 97 9.18 8.99 15.35
CA LYS A 97 8.51 7.92 16.11
C LYS A 97 8.79 6.53 15.55
N LYS A 98 9.19 6.39 14.28
CA LYS A 98 9.47 5.08 13.67
C LYS A 98 10.77 4.49 14.20
N SER A 99 10.70 3.24 14.67
CA SER A 99 11.83 2.47 15.20
C SER A 99 12.18 1.29 14.30
N ILE A 100 13.44 0.85 14.37
CA ILE A 100 13.91 -0.34 13.62
C ILE A 100 13.20 -1.59 14.13
N GLU A 101 13.02 -1.70 15.46
CA GLU A 101 12.29 -2.80 16.09
C GLU A 101 10.85 -2.89 15.58
N GLY A 102 10.20 -1.74 15.43
CA GLY A 102 8.86 -1.66 14.85
C GLY A 102 8.84 -2.17 13.41
N ALA A 103 9.78 -1.73 12.56
CA ALA A 103 9.84 -2.16 11.17
C ALA A 103 10.06 -3.69 11.05
N ILE A 104 10.93 -4.28 11.87
CA ILE A 104 11.13 -5.73 11.91
C ILE A 104 9.84 -6.43 12.34
N ALA A 105 9.16 -5.91 13.36
CA ALA A 105 7.89 -6.47 13.82
C ALA A 105 6.79 -6.35 12.76
N GLY A 106 6.77 -5.29 11.98
CA GLY A 106 5.88 -5.14 10.83
C GLY A 106 6.05 -6.28 9.82
N ILE A 107 7.31 -6.58 9.42
CA ILE A 107 7.61 -7.70 8.52
C ILE A 107 7.15 -9.04 9.11
N LEU A 108 7.42 -9.28 10.40
CA LEU A 108 7.00 -10.51 11.08
C LEU A 108 5.47 -10.61 11.16
N GLY A 109 4.77 -9.51 11.44
CA GLY A 109 3.31 -9.45 11.46
C GLY A 109 2.70 -9.81 10.10
N VAL A 110 3.24 -9.26 9.02
CA VAL A 110 2.84 -9.60 7.65
C VAL A 110 3.06 -11.09 7.39
N PHE A 111 4.23 -11.62 7.75
CA PHE A 111 4.54 -13.05 7.55
C PHE A 111 3.55 -13.96 8.27
N LEU A 112 3.23 -13.67 9.53
CA LEU A 112 2.27 -14.43 10.31
C LEU A 112 0.87 -14.38 9.71
N VAL A 113 0.45 -13.21 9.21
CA VAL A 113 -0.87 -13.09 8.55
C VAL A 113 -0.90 -13.84 7.24
N ILE A 114 0.15 -13.83 6.42
CA ILE A 114 0.20 -14.64 5.19
C ILE A 114 0.01 -16.13 5.52
N LEU A 115 0.76 -16.65 6.49
CA LEU A 115 0.67 -18.06 6.90
C LEU A 115 -0.68 -18.44 7.52
N SER A 116 -1.39 -17.48 8.08
CA SER A 116 -2.69 -17.69 8.72
C SER A 116 -3.87 -17.31 7.84
N PHE A 117 -3.62 -16.78 6.64
CA PHE A 117 -4.65 -16.15 5.82
C PHE A 117 -5.78 -17.12 5.47
N ASP A 118 -5.49 -18.36 5.15
CA ASP A 118 -6.49 -19.39 4.84
C ASP A 118 -7.48 -19.59 6.00
N LYS A 119 -6.94 -19.68 7.24
CA LYS A 119 -7.76 -19.85 8.44
C LYS A 119 -8.60 -18.61 8.72
N ILE A 120 -8.03 -17.42 8.55
CA ILE A 120 -8.72 -16.13 8.74
C ILE A 120 -9.83 -15.99 7.70
N TYR A 121 -9.53 -16.27 6.44
CA TYR A 121 -10.50 -16.21 5.34
C TYR A 121 -11.67 -17.16 5.58
N LEU A 122 -11.38 -18.41 5.93
CA LEU A 122 -12.40 -19.43 6.26
C LEU A 122 -13.27 -19.01 7.43
N PHE A 123 -12.66 -18.48 8.48
CA PHE A 123 -13.40 -18.01 9.64
C PHE A 123 -14.36 -16.86 9.27
N ILE A 124 -13.88 -15.87 8.54
CA ILE A 124 -14.69 -14.74 8.08
C ILE A 124 -15.80 -15.20 7.12
N ALA A 125 -15.47 -16.07 6.17
CA ALA A 125 -16.43 -16.59 5.19
C ALA A 125 -17.55 -17.39 5.89
N ASN A 126 -17.22 -18.28 6.81
CA ASN A 126 -18.20 -19.03 7.59
C ASN A 126 -19.04 -18.12 8.50
N PHE A 127 -18.45 -17.10 9.09
CA PHE A 127 -19.17 -16.12 9.89
C PHE A 127 -20.19 -15.33 9.05
N VAL A 128 -19.78 -14.84 7.89
CA VAL A 128 -20.67 -14.13 6.95
C VAL A 128 -21.76 -15.04 6.42
N CYS A 129 -21.42 -16.29 6.05
CA CYS A 129 -22.42 -17.28 5.63
C CYS A 129 -23.40 -17.63 6.75
N GLY A 130 -22.93 -17.73 8.00
CA GLY A 130 -23.78 -17.99 9.17
C GLY A 130 -24.77 -16.86 9.45
N ILE A 131 -24.41 -15.61 9.17
CA ILE A 131 -25.32 -14.46 9.29
C ILE A 131 -26.29 -14.41 8.10
N SER A 132 -25.88 -14.88 6.92
CA SER A 132 -26.69 -14.90 5.69
C SER A 132 -27.69 -16.07 5.67
N PHE A 133 -28.40 -16.31 6.76
CA PHE A 133 -29.47 -17.31 6.84
C PHE A 133 -30.56 -17.14 5.76
N LEU A 134 -30.61 -16.00 5.07
CA LEU A 134 -31.57 -15.64 4.05
C LEU A 134 -31.13 -15.95 2.60
N THR A 135 -29.87 -16.31 2.35
CA THR A 135 -29.39 -16.59 0.99
C THR A 135 -28.87 -18.04 0.90
N LYS A 136 -29.68 -18.92 0.30
CA LYS A 136 -29.41 -20.36 0.08
C LYS A 136 -28.17 -20.70 -0.78
N THR A 137 -27.34 -19.73 -1.15
CA THR A 137 -26.18 -19.91 -2.05
C THR A 137 -24.92 -19.25 -1.49
N CYS A 138 -24.43 -19.77 -0.36
CA CYS A 138 -23.10 -19.40 0.11
C CYS A 138 -22.13 -20.53 -0.24
N SER A 139 -21.56 -20.52 -1.45
CA SER A 139 -20.44 -21.39 -1.80
C SER A 139 -19.15 -20.61 -1.60
N VAL A 140 -18.38 -20.98 -0.59
CA VAL A 140 -17.02 -20.46 -0.41
C VAL A 140 -16.12 -21.14 -1.44
N ASN A 141 -15.74 -20.43 -2.48
CA ASN A 141 -14.85 -20.98 -3.52
C ASN A 141 -13.40 -20.86 -3.06
N TYR A 142 -12.70 -22.00 -3.01
CA TYR A 142 -11.37 -22.15 -2.42
C TYR A 142 -10.21 -21.97 -3.43
N ASP A 143 -10.47 -21.54 -4.66
CA ASP A 143 -9.43 -21.35 -5.68
C ASP A 143 -8.51 -20.17 -5.36
N TYR A 144 -7.93 -20.18 -4.18
CA TYR A 144 -6.96 -19.24 -3.70
C TYR A 144 -5.57 -19.86 -3.75
N VAL A 145 -4.58 -19.10 -4.24
CA VAL A 145 -3.19 -19.56 -4.26
C VAL A 145 -2.59 -19.44 -2.87
N ALA A 146 -2.45 -20.58 -2.18
CA ALA A 146 -1.77 -20.64 -0.89
C ALA A 146 -0.30 -20.22 -1.06
N ILE A 147 0.07 -19.09 -0.45
CA ILE A 147 1.44 -18.58 -0.47
C ILE A 147 2.16 -19.10 0.77
N GLY A 148 2.96 -20.17 0.61
CA GLY A 148 3.66 -20.79 1.72
C GLY A 148 5.18 -20.73 1.61
N GLY A 149 5.85 -21.03 2.71
CA GLY A 149 7.30 -21.21 2.77
C GLY A 149 8.10 -19.98 2.35
N LEU A 150 9.05 -20.16 1.45
CA LEU A 150 9.95 -19.10 1.00
C LEU A 150 9.22 -17.98 0.26
N LYS A 151 8.18 -18.30 -0.54
CA LYS A 151 7.38 -17.30 -1.25
C LYS A 151 6.67 -16.36 -0.25
N ALA A 152 6.12 -16.90 0.84
CA ALA A 152 5.50 -16.11 1.91
C ALA A 152 6.50 -15.18 2.60
N PHE A 153 7.71 -15.67 2.88
CA PHE A 153 8.76 -14.85 3.49
C PHE A 153 9.21 -13.71 2.57
N ILE A 154 9.43 -13.98 1.27
CA ILE A 154 9.83 -12.94 0.31
C ILE A 154 8.73 -11.89 0.18
N LEU A 155 7.46 -12.31 0.10
CA LEU A 155 6.34 -11.37 0.02
C LEU A 155 6.22 -10.53 1.30
N ALA A 156 6.36 -11.14 2.47
CA ALA A 156 6.30 -10.42 3.75
C ALA A 156 7.42 -9.39 3.88
N LEU A 157 8.65 -9.74 3.48
CA LEU A 157 9.78 -8.84 3.46
C LEU A 157 9.53 -7.66 2.51
N ALA A 158 9.05 -7.95 1.29
CA ALA A 158 8.75 -6.91 0.32
C ALA A 158 7.64 -5.97 0.82
N ILE A 159 6.52 -6.50 1.32
CA ILE A 159 5.42 -5.68 1.84
C ILE A 159 5.91 -4.83 3.02
N GLY A 160 6.59 -5.42 4.02
CA GLY A 160 7.06 -4.69 5.19
C GLY A 160 8.02 -3.55 4.83
N VAL A 161 8.98 -3.78 3.93
CA VAL A 161 9.91 -2.74 3.47
C VAL A 161 9.17 -1.66 2.67
N PHE A 162 8.34 -2.04 1.71
CA PHE A 162 7.70 -1.05 0.84
C PHE A 162 6.53 -0.32 1.51
N ALA A 163 5.85 -0.90 2.51
CA ALA A 163 4.89 -0.19 3.34
C ALA A 163 5.56 0.93 4.14
N GLU A 164 6.67 0.62 4.82
CA GLU A 164 7.43 1.61 5.56
C GLU A 164 8.03 2.71 4.66
N LEU A 165 8.53 2.36 3.47
CA LEU A 165 9.04 3.33 2.51
C LEU A 165 7.94 4.23 1.95
N GLY A 166 6.74 3.70 1.68
CA GLY A 166 5.60 4.47 1.20
C GLY A 166 5.21 5.59 2.15
N ASP A 167 4.99 5.26 3.44
CA ASP A 167 4.71 6.25 4.48
C ASP A 167 5.89 7.25 4.65
N LEU A 168 7.15 6.79 4.61
CA LEU A 168 8.29 7.71 4.71
C LEU A 168 8.39 8.67 3.52
N VAL A 169 8.09 8.23 2.31
CA VAL A 169 8.09 9.10 1.11
C VAL A 169 7.00 10.16 1.24
N GLU A 170 5.77 9.76 1.60
CA GLU A 170 4.66 10.69 1.81
C GLU A 170 4.95 11.67 2.94
N SER A 171 5.47 11.16 4.06
CA SER A 171 5.89 11.98 5.19
C SER A 171 6.97 13.00 4.79
N LYS A 172 7.94 12.63 3.94
CA LYS A 172 8.98 13.54 3.47
C LYS A 172 8.41 14.64 2.59
N ILE A 173 7.50 14.30 1.66
CA ILE A 173 6.82 15.28 0.80
C ILE A 173 6.03 16.28 1.66
N LYS A 174 5.31 15.81 2.68
CA LYS A 174 4.58 16.69 3.61
C LYS A 174 5.51 17.66 4.35
N ARG A 175 6.69 17.20 4.78
CA ARG A 175 7.68 18.07 5.45
C ARG A 175 8.26 19.13 4.52
N GLU A 176 8.52 18.75 3.25
CA GLU A 176 9.00 19.71 2.24
C GLU A 176 7.96 20.79 1.94
N LEU A 177 6.68 20.44 1.95
CA LEU A 177 5.57 21.37 1.74
C LEU A 177 5.13 22.09 3.03
N GLU A 178 5.83 21.91 4.15
CA GLU A 178 5.54 22.51 5.46
C GLU A 178 4.12 22.19 5.99
N VAL A 179 3.54 21.05 5.54
CA VAL A 179 2.25 20.57 5.99
C VAL A 179 2.42 19.31 6.83
N LYS A 180 1.42 19.00 7.66
CA LYS A 180 1.37 17.78 8.47
C LYS A 180 0.50 16.72 7.82
N ASP A 181 -0.64 17.11 7.32
CA ASP A 181 -1.65 16.22 6.75
C ASP A 181 -1.84 16.57 5.26
N SER A 182 -2.13 15.58 4.41
CA SER A 182 -2.31 15.76 2.96
C SER A 182 -3.63 16.46 2.59
N GLY A 183 -4.50 16.69 3.56
CA GLY A 183 -5.80 17.36 3.39
C GLY A 183 -6.70 17.17 4.60
N ASN A 184 -7.93 17.70 4.51
CA ASN A 184 -8.94 17.65 5.59
C ASN A 184 -10.22 16.92 5.16
N LEU A 185 -10.14 16.02 4.16
CA LEU A 185 -11.30 15.34 3.60
C LEU A 185 -11.98 14.41 4.61
N LEU A 186 -11.17 13.78 5.47
CA LEU A 186 -11.67 12.86 6.49
C LEU A 186 -11.71 13.59 7.84
N LEU A 187 -12.87 14.11 8.20
CA LEU A 187 -13.14 14.89 9.42
C LEU A 187 -12.32 14.40 10.64
N GLY A 188 -11.29 15.16 11.03
CA GLY A 188 -10.39 14.83 12.14
C GLY A 188 -9.35 13.73 11.90
N HIS A 189 -9.26 13.15 10.68
CA HIS A 189 -8.39 12.03 10.37
C HIS A 189 -7.38 12.31 9.22
N GLY A 190 -7.18 13.56 8.84
CA GLY A 190 -6.27 13.96 7.77
C GLY A 190 -6.86 13.80 6.36
N GLY A 191 -6.00 13.74 5.36
CA GLY A 191 -6.38 13.57 3.96
C GLY A 191 -6.52 12.11 3.54
N PHE A 192 -7.05 11.91 2.34
CA PHE A 192 -7.16 10.59 1.73
C PHE A 192 -5.78 9.94 1.52
N LEU A 193 -4.80 10.70 1.08
CA LEU A 193 -3.45 10.20 0.82
C LEU A 193 -2.79 9.65 2.10
N ASP A 194 -3.00 10.32 3.26
CA ASP A 194 -2.49 9.87 4.56
C ASP A 194 -2.99 8.47 4.99
N ARG A 195 -3.99 7.92 4.32
CA ARG A 195 -4.57 6.58 4.61
C ARG A 195 -4.10 5.51 3.64
N PHE A 196 -3.59 5.91 2.51
CA PHE A 196 -3.19 5.00 1.43
C PHE A 196 -1.72 5.13 1.05
N ASP A 197 -0.92 5.89 1.82
CA ASP A 197 0.50 6.12 1.60
C ASP A 197 1.31 4.81 1.48
N SER A 198 1.15 3.90 2.43
CA SER A 198 1.75 2.55 2.38
C SER A 198 1.17 1.73 1.22
N ALA A 199 -0.15 1.85 0.95
CA ALA A 199 -0.82 1.09 -0.09
C ALA A 199 -0.32 1.45 -1.50
N LEU A 200 0.05 2.71 -1.75
CA LEU A 200 0.60 3.15 -3.03
C LEU A 200 1.83 2.32 -3.46
N PHE A 201 2.69 1.96 -2.50
CA PHE A 201 3.88 1.16 -2.77
C PHE A 201 3.59 -0.34 -2.75
N VAL A 202 2.73 -0.79 -1.84
CA VAL A 202 2.46 -2.22 -1.64
C VAL A 202 1.61 -2.80 -2.77
N LEU A 203 0.61 -2.07 -3.30
CA LEU A 203 -0.26 -2.57 -4.36
C LEU A 203 0.50 -3.03 -5.62
N PRO A 204 1.43 -2.24 -6.20
CA PRO A 204 2.24 -2.71 -7.32
C PRO A 204 3.13 -3.90 -6.94
N ILE A 205 3.72 -3.90 -5.74
CA ILE A 205 4.59 -5.00 -5.29
C ILE A 205 3.82 -6.31 -5.23
N VAL A 206 2.65 -6.31 -4.62
CA VAL A 206 1.79 -7.51 -4.54
C VAL A 206 1.35 -7.94 -5.95
N TYR A 207 0.95 -6.99 -6.81
CA TYR A 207 0.56 -7.31 -8.18
C TYR A 207 1.68 -8.01 -8.95
N TYR A 208 2.89 -7.46 -8.96
CA TYR A 208 4.01 -8.07 -9.67
C TYR A 208 4.49 -9.37 -9.01
N PHE A 209 4.43 -9.46 -7.68
CA PHE A 209 4.72 -10.71 -6.99
C PHE A 209 3.74 -11.82 -7.40
N MET A 210 2.45 -11.55 -7.40
CA MET A 210 1.44 -12.52 -7.84
C MET A 210 1.68 -12.93 -9.29
N LYS A 211 1.92 -11.98 -10.17
CA LYS A 211 2.10 -12.20 -11.60
C LYS A 211 3.34 -13.03 -11.96
N TYR A 212 4.45 -12.82 -11.26
CA TYR A 212 5.75 -13.39 -11.65
C TYR A 212 6.29 -14.43 -10.67
N VAL A 213 5.72 -14.58 -9.49
CA VAL A 213 6.23 -15.49 -8.45
C VAL A 213 5.19 -16.47 -7.95
N ALA A 214 3.96 -16.02 -7.71
CA ALA A 214 2.94 -16.85 -7.08
C ALA A 214 2.25 -17.76 -8.09
N TYR A 215 1.95 -17.25 -9.28
CA TYR A 215 1.25 -17.99 -10.34
C TYR A 215 2.21 -18.65 -11.37
N LEU A 216 3.52 -18.61 -11.14
CA LEU A 216 4.50 -19.47 -11.79
C LEU A 216 4.67 -20.77 -10.99
#